data_fb612b4437656c201479d612b97189bf
#
_entry.id   fb612b4437656c201479d612b97189bf
#
_cell.length_a   1.000
_cell.length_b   1.000
_cell.length_c   1.000
_cell.angle_alpha   90.00
_cell.angle_beta   90.00
_cell.angle_gamma   90.00
#
_symmetry.space_group_name_H-M   'P 1'
#
loop_
_entity.id
_entity.type
_entity.pdbx_description
1 polymer ?
#
loop_
_entity_poly.entity_id
_entity_poly.type
_entity_poly.pdbx_seq_one_letter_code
_entity_poly.pdbx_strand_id
1 'polypeptide(L)'
;MKLYSISKRPHIELSEYDWILSKFGMKLTSDIKEADFCYLGGGEDVSPEFYQEKSVKDHPSVHTNYHRDIQEIPQAQYAIKKGIPIFGTCRGAQLLCVLAGGKLVQHQRNPDYIHPMKTAGEDISVTSTHHQAQYPFNLNNDDYLILGYTENYVGDRYLGAEIKAPQGLEVEICFYPKIKALAAQPHFEAFFPSRTEGGKTSLDWITAQVKKYLLES
;
A
#
# COMPACT_ATOMS: atom_id res chain seq x y z
N MET A 1 11.03 -4.88 19.34
CA MET A 1 11.06 -3.95 18.18
C MET A 1 10.13 -2.77 18.45
N LYS A 2 10.49 -1.60 17.93
CA LYS A 2 9.69 -0.36 18.02
C LYS A 2 9.12 -0.01 16.66
N LEU A 3 7.79 0.22 16.60
CA LEU A 3 7.08 0.68 15.41
C LEU A 3 6.90 2.19 15.49
N TYR A 4 7.20 2.89 14.38
CA TYR A 4 6.88 4.29 14.19
C TYR A 4 5.81 4.45 13.11
N SER A 5 4.69 5.10 13.44
CA SER A 5 3.70 5.48 12.43
C SER A 5 4.10 6.80 11.78
N ILE A 6 4.38 6.77 10.49
CA ILE A 6 4.67 7.97 9.69
C ILE A 6 3.38 8.77 9.50
N SER A 7 2.26 8.09 9.28
CA SER A 7 0.96 8.73 9.13
C SER A 7 0.43 9.20 10.47
N LYS A 8 0.53 10.50 10.74
CA LYS A 8 -0.02 11.13 11.93
C LYS A 8 -1.35 11.80 11.59
N ARG A 9 -2.44 11.07 11.68
CA ARG A 9 -3.77 11.66 11.64
C ARG A 9 -4.30 11.85 13.06
N PRO A 10 -4.85 13.01 13.43
CA PRO A 10 -5.40 13.23 14.77
C PRO A 10 -6.62 12.36 15.10
N HIS A 11 -7.17 11.64 14.13
CA HIS A 11 -8.35 10.78 14.26
C HIS A 11 -8.18 9.37 13.70
N ILE A 12 -6.98 8.97 13.26
CA ILE A 12 -6.71 7.56 12.98
C ILE A 12 -6.55 6.88 14.33
N GLU A 13 -7.57 6.16 14.67
CA GLU A 13 -7.55 5.23 15.78
C GLU A 13 -6.38 4.26 15.60
N LEU A 14 -5.79 3.85 16.69
CA LEU A 14 -4.73 2.83 16.78
C LEU A 14 -5.03 1.56 15.93
N SER A 15 -6.27 1.36 15.54
CA SER A 15 -6.78 0.19 14.82
C SER A 15 -6.03 -0.17 13.52
N GLU A 16 -5.46 0.80 12.77
CA GLU A 16 -4.84 0.49 11.48
C GLU A 16 -3.57 -0.37 11.60
N TYR A 17 -2.79 -0.23 12.68
CA TYR A 17 -1.55 -0.99 12.90
C TYR A 17 -1.51 -1.78 14.21
N ASP A 18 -2.58 -1.78 14.99
CA ASP A 18 -2.67 -2.54 16.25
C ASP A 18 -2.41 -4.04 16.04
N TRP A 19 -2.85 -4.56 14.90
CA TRP A 19 -2.58 -5.94 14.55
C TRP A 19 -1.08 -6.21 14.38
N ILE A 20 -0.31 -5.25 13.82
CA ILE A 20 1.15 -5.36 13.68
C ILE A 20 1.80 -5.37 15.06
N LEU A 21 1.40 -4.43 15.95
CA LEU A 21 1.89 -4.38 17.32
C LEU A 21 1.63 -5.69 18.05
N SER A 22 0.41 -6.21 17.93
CA SER A 22 -0.02 -7.44 18.58
C SER A 22 0.67 -8.69 18.02
N LYS A 23 0.64 -8.89 16.69
CA LYS A 23 1.17 -10.09 16.03
C LYS A 23 2.69 -10.23 16.17
N PHE A 24 3.42 -9.12 16.23
CA PHE A 24 4.90 -9.12 16.28
C PHE A 24 5.47 -8.64 17.61
N GLY A 25 4.65 -8.37 18.61
CA GLY A 25 5.11 -7.91 19.92
C GLY A 25 5.86 -6.58 19.88
N MET A 26 5.49 -5.70 18.94
CA MET A 26 6.13 -4.39 18.79
C MET A 26 5.54 -3.39 19.78
N LYS A 27 6.34 -2.36 20.13
CA LYS A 27 5.91 -1.21 20.93
C LYS A 27 5.93 0.04 20.07
N LEU A 28 4.95 0.92 20.26
CA LEU A 28 4.92 2.19 19.57
C LEU A 28 6.05 3.12 20.08
N THR A 29 6.68 3.87 19.16
CA THR A 29 7.61 4.96 19.46
C THR A 29 7.15 6.25 18.80
N SER A 30 7.46 7.38 19.42
CA SER A 30 7.22 8.71 18.86
C SER A 30 8.43 9.30 18.12
N ASP A 31 9.59 8.64 18.19
CA ASP A 31 10.81 9.06 17.51
C ASP A 31 11.19 8.05 16.41
N ILE A 32 11.19 8.49 15.15
CA ILE A 32 11.58 7.68 14.00
C ILE A 32 13.04 7.18 14.09
N LYS A 33 13.90 7.88 14.83
CA LYS A 33 15.29 7.47 15.03
C LYS A 33 15.44 6.22 15.90
N GLU A 34 14.42 5.92 16.68
CA GLU A 34 14.35 4.73 17.52
C GLU A 34 13.55 3.59 16.89
N ALA A 35 13.01 3.81 15.69
CA ALA A 35 12.16 2.84 15.02
C ALA A 35 12.97 1.68 14.44
N ASP A 36 12.49 0.46 14.69
CA ASP A 36 12.93 -0.76 14.02
C ASP A 36 12.03 -1.11 12.83
N PHE A 37 10.84 -0.47 12.75
CA PHE A 37 9.80 -0.72 11.77
C PHE A 37 8.96 0.54 11.57
N CYS A 38 8.58 0.86 10.33
CA CYS A 38 7.72 1.99 10.01
C CYS A 38 6.40 1.55 9.39
N TYR A 39 5.33 2.32 9.65
CA TYR A 39 4.02 2.13 9.07
C TYR A 39 3.54 3.39 8.33
N LEU A 40 2.94 3.20 7.16
CA LEU A 40 2.25 4.22 6.37
C LEU A 40 0.78 3.82 6.20
N GLY A 41 -0.12 4.63 6.71
CA GLY A 41 -1.57 4.38 6.70
C GLY A 41 -2.29 4.84 5.44
N GLY A 42 -3.56 4.46 5.35
CA GLY A 42 -4.49 4.83 4.29
C GLY A 42 -4.87 6.32 4.23
N GLY A 43 -5.76 6.69 3.33
CA GLY A 43 -6.37 8.02 3.24
C GLY A 43 -6.40 8.67 1.87
N GLU A 44 -6.26 10.00 1.84
CA GLU A 44 -6.34 10.82 0.65
C GLU A 44 -5.28 10.43 -0.38
N ASP A 45 -5.57 10.66 -1.66
CA ASP A 45 -4.70 10.31 -2.79
C ASP A 45 -3.33 11.00 -2.70
N VAL A 46 -2.30 10.30 -3.20
CA VAL A 46 -0.96 10.88 -3.38
C VAL A 46 -1.01 11.89 -4.52
N SER A 47 -0.45 13.09 -4.29
CA SER A 47 -0.44 14.16 -5.30
C SER A 47 0.38 13.77 -6.53
N PRO A 48 -0.18 13.93 -7.75
CA PRO A 48 0.44 13.45 -8.99
C PRO A 48 1.82 14.03 -9.29
N GLU A 49 2.14 15.21 -8.76
CA GLU A 49 3.44 15.86 -8.90
C GLU A 49 4.59 14.98 -8.39
N PHE A 50 4.34 14.16 -7.36
CA PHE A 50 5.38 13.30 -6.75
C PHE A 50 5.74 12.09 -7.62
N TYR A 51 4.91 11.74 -8.61
CA TYR A 51 5.24 10.71 -9.61
C TYR A 51 5.27 11.26 -11.04
N GLN A 52 5.46 12.59 -11.17
CA GLN A 52 5.70 13.33 -12.43
C GLN A 52 4.55 13.19 -13.43
N GLU A 53 3.31 13.19 -12.94
CA GLU A 53 2.13 13.12 -13.77
C GLU A 53 1.22 14.33 -13.54
N LYS A 54 0.30 14.56 -14.49
CA LYS A 54 -0.78 15.53 -14.33
C LYS A 54 -2.02 14.83 -13.81
N SER A 55 -2.74 15.53 -12.94
CA SER A 55 -4.02 15.04 -12.43
C SER A 55 -5.01 14.78 -13.57
N VAL A 56 -5.78 13.71 -13.48
CA VAL A 56 -6.91 13.42 -14.36
C VAL A 56 -7.98 14.48 -14.10
N LYS A 57 -8.22 15.36 -15.08
CA LYS A 57 -8.99 16.60 -14.88
C LYS A 57 -10.47 16.40 -14.59
N ASP A 58 -11.07 15.34 -15.11
CA ASP A 58 -12.53 15.19 -15.16
C ASP A 58 -13.06 14.18 -14.14
N HIS A 59 -12.24 13.82 -13.13
CA HIS A 59 -12.66 12.89 -12.12
C HIS A 59 -12.82 13.57 -10.75
N PRO A 60 -14.06 13.85 -10.29
CA PRO A 60 -14.31 14.58 -9.05
C PRO A 60 -13.91 13.82 -7.78
N SER A 61 -13.39 12.61 -7.90
CA SER A 61 -12.98 11.77 -6.77
C SER A 61 -11.48 11.80 -6.46
N VAL A 62 -10.68 12.61 -7.17
CA VAL A 62 -9.25 12.76 -6.84
C VAL A 62 -9.11 13.78 -5.72
N HIS A 63 -9.00 13.30 -4.49
CA HIS A 63 -8.77 14.10 -3.30
C HIS A 63 -7.32 13.96 -2.87
N THR A 64 -6.44 14.83 -3.34
CA THR A 64 -5.04 14.88 -2.93
C THR A 64 -4.85 15.74 -1.68
N ASN A 65 -3.88 15.37 -0.84
CA ASN A 65 -3.46 16.17 0.29
C ASN A 65 -1.95 16.45 0.22
N TYR A 66 -1.59 17.49 -0.51
CA TYR A 66 -0.20 17.90 -0.71
C TYR A 66 0.55 18.17 0.61
N HIS A 67 -0.12 18.76 1.61
CA HIS A 67 0.49 18.99 2.92
C HIS A 67 0.87 17.68 3.62
N ARG A 68 0.05 16.66 3.49
CA ARG A 68 0.35 15.35 4.02
C ARG A 68 1.54 14.72 3.30
N ASP A 69 1.57 14.83 1.97
CA ASP A 69 2.66 14.27 1.16
C ASP A 69 4.00 14.88 1.57
N ILE A 70 4.11 16.22 1.67
CA ILE A 70 5.37 16.88 2.07
C ILE A 70 5.80 16.60 3.51
N GLN A 71 4.91 16.13 4.37
CA GLN A 71 5.23 15.69 5.73
C GLN A 71 5.66 14.23 5.80
N GLU A 72 4.98 13.34 5.08
CA GLU A 72 5.22 11.90 5.14
C GLU A 72 6.41 11.46 4.27
N ILE A 73 6.59 12.04 3.07
CA ILE A 73 7.67 11.68 2.15
C ILE A 73 9.07 11.78 2.78
N PRO A 74 9.45 12.88 3.45
CA PRO A 74 10.78 12.97 4.08
C PRO A 74 11.00 11.93 5.18
N GLN A 75 9.96 11.56 5.92
CA GLN A 75 10.05 10.54 6.96
C GLN A 75 10.22 9.15 6.35
N ALA A 76 9.44 8.83 5.30
CA ALA A 76 9.60 7.58 4.58
C ALA A 76 10.99 7.47 3.92
N GLN A 77 11.49 8.55 3.30
CA GLN A 77 12.84 8.62 2.75
C GLN A 77 13.93 8.44 3.81
N TYR A 78 13.72 8.97 5.02
CA TYR A 78 14.62 8.73 6.14
C TYR A 78 14.65 7.25 6.50
N ALA A 79 13.50 6.60 6.64
CA ALA A 79 13.39 5.17 6.93
C ALA A 79 14.08 4.34 5.83
N ILE A 80 13.83 4.62 4.56
CA ILE A 80 14.47 3.98 3.40
C ILE A 80 15.99 4.13 3.48
N LYS A 81 16.50 5.34 3.68
CA LYS A 81 17.95 5.62 3.80
C LYS A 81 18.60 4.86 4.96
N LYS A 82 17.87 4.63 6.03
CA LYS A 82 18.33 3.87 7.21
C LYS A 82 18.14 2.36 7.09
N GLY A 83 17.51 1.89 6.02
CA GLY A 83 17.19 0.48 5.84
C GLY A 83 16.14 -0.05 6.82
N ILE A 84 15.33 0.85 7.41
CA ILE A 84 14.22 0.49 8.28
C ILE A 84 13.08 -0.05 7.41
N PRO A 85 12.58 -1.28 7.65
CA PRO A 85 11.49 -1.84 6.87
C PRO A 85 10.20 -1.04 7.03
N ILE A 86 9.45 -0.91 5.94
CA ILE A 86 8.21 -0.13 5.89
C ILE A 86 7.06 -1.01 5.40
N PHE A 87 5.94 -1.00 6.13
CA PHE A 87 4.67 -1.53 5.67
C PHE A 87 3.70 -0.40 5.37
N GLY A 88 3.08 -0.41 4.18
CA GLY A 88 2.11 0.59 3.76
C GLY A 88 0.77 -0.01 3.40
N THR A 89 -0.33 0.59 3.88
CA THR A 89 -1.70 0.18 3.57
C THR A 89 -2.41 1.25 2.73
N CYS A 90 -3.15 0.83 1.70
CA CYS A 90 -3.97 1.68 0.82
C CYS A 90 -3.16 2.86 0.25
N ARG A 91 -3.42 4.11 0.66
CA ARG A 91 -2.59 5.25 0.27
C ARG A 91 -1.10 5.06 0.61
N GLY A 92 -0.80 4.45 1.77
CA GLY A 92 0.57 4.13 2.16
C GLY A 92 1.26 3.21 1.15
N ALA A 93 0.55 2.24 0.60
CA ALA A 93 1.05 1.38 -0.47
C ALA A 93 1.32 2.16 -1.76
N GLN A 94 0.43 3.06 -2.13
CA GLN A 94 0.60 3.94 -3.29
C GLN A 94 1.83 4.84 -3.12
N LEU A 95 2.02 5.44 -1.96
CA LEU A 95 3.20 6.27 -1.67
C LEU A 95 4.50 5.46 -1.73
N LEU A 96 4.51 4.23 -1.24
CA LEU A 96 5.68 3.34 -1.34
C LEU A 96 5.99 2.97 -2.80
N CYS A 97 4.97 2.75 -3.64
CA CYS A 97 5.15 2.56 -5.08
C CYS A 97 5.84 3.78 -5.72
N VAL A 98 5.37 4.99 -5.40
CA VAL A 98 5.97 6.25 -5.88
C VAL A 98 7.42 6.40 -5.40
N LEU A 99 7.69 6.13 -4.13
CA LEU A 99 9.04 6.21 -3.55
C LEU A 99 10.01 5.17 -4.12
N ALA A 100 9.49 4.04 -4.60
CA ALA A 100 10.27 3.06 -5.38
C ALA A 100 10.55 3.52 -6.82
N GLY A 101 9.94 4.62 -7.28
CA GLY A 101 10.03 5.15 -8.65
C GLY A 101 8.91 4.66 -9.57
N GLY A 102 7.92 3.97 -9.03
CA GLY A 102 6.72 3.54 -9.75
C GLY A 102 5.74 4.69 -10.00
N LYS A 103 4.68 4.39 -10.73
CA LYS A 103 3.56 5.29 -10.99
C LYS A 103 2.29 4.81 -10.29
N LEU A 104 1.22 5.58 -10.41
CA LEU A 104 -0.11 5.19 -9.95
C LEU A 104 -1.10 5.19 -11.09
N VAL A 105 -2.02 4.23 -11.06
CA VAL A 105 -3.30 4.39 -11.73
C VAL A 105 -4.08 5.41 -10.90
N GLN A 106 -4.30 6.60 -11.47
CA GLN A 106 -4.95 7.71 -10.74
C GLN A 106 -6.45 7.50 -10.58
N HIS A 107 -7.03 6.75 -11.50
CA HIS A 107 -8.44 6.41 -11.42
C HIS A 107 -8.71 5.06 -12.05
N GLN A 108 -9.46 4.27 -11.33
CA GLN A 108 -10.12 3.06 -11.79
C GLN A 108 -11.37 2.83 -10.94
N ARG A 109 -12.28 2.00 -11.41
CA ARG A 109 -13.47 1.62 -10.67
C ARG A 109 -13.45 0.13 -10.40
N ASN A 110 -13.52 -0.24 -9.15
CA ASN A 110 -13.73 -1.62 -8.74
C ASN A 110 -15.23 -1.84 -8.51
N PRO A 111 -15.84 -2.86 -9.13
CA PRO A 111 -17.28 -3.10 -9.00
C PRO A 111 -17.66 -3.59 -7.61
N ASP A 112 -16.78 -4.33 -6.96
CA ASP A 112 -17.06 -5.02 -5.71
C ASP A 112 -16.21 -4.48 -4.58
N TYR A 113 -16.85 -4.18 -3.44
CA TYR A 113 -16.18 -3.76 -2.22
C TYR A 113 -15.29 -4.88 -1.64
N ILE A 114 -15.66 -6.14 -1.85
CA ILE A 114 -14.88 -7.33 -1.50
C ILE A 114 -14.70 -8.14 -2.77
N HIS A 115 -13.46 -8.50 -3.09
CA HIS A 115 -13.13 -9.29 -4.26
C HIS A 115 -11.99 -10.29 -3.97
N PRO A 116 -11.84 -11.33 -4.80
CA PRO A 116 -10.72 -12.24 -4.71
C PRO A 116 -9.45 -11.59 -5.22
N MET A 117 -8.39 -11.67 -4.41
CA MET A 117 -7.01 -11.39 -4.80
C MET A 117 -6.32 -12.70 -5.12
N LYS A 118 -5.73 -12.80 -6.29
CA LYS A 118 -4.91 -13.95 -6.72
C LYS A 118 -3.54 -13.87 -6.10
N THR A 119 -3.05 -14.98 -5.58
CA THR A 119 -1.69 -15.13 -5.03
C THR A 119 -0.99 -16.35 -5.64
N ALA A 120 0.28 -16.60 -5.29
CA ALA A 120 1.01 -17.78 -5.77
C ALA A 120 0.44 -19.12 -5.23
N GLY A 121 -0.40 -19.10 -4.21
CA GLY A 121 -0.99 -20.29 -3.59
C GLY A 121 -2.50 -20.37 -3.76
N GLU A 122 -3.21 -19.54 -3.03
CA GLU A 122 -4.68 -19.55 -2.93
C GLU A 122 -5.24 -18.16 -3.18
N ASP A 123 -6.48 -18.09 -3.66
CA ASP A 123 -7.19 -16.82 -3.77
C ASP A 123 -7.66 -16.38 -2.38
N ILE A 124 -7.50 -15.08 -2.11
CA ILE A 124 -7.79 -14.48 -0.81
C ILE A 124 -8.79 -13.35 -1.01
N SER A 125 -9.89 -13.33 -0.28
CA SER A 125 -10.83 -12.22 -0.33
C SER A 125 -10.24 -11.02 0.40
N VAL A 126 -10.26 -9.87 -0.28
CA VAL A 126 -9.74 -8.58 0.23
C VAL A 126 -10.76 -7.47 0.03
N THR A 127 -10.58 -6.37 0.76
CA THR A 127 -11.43 -5.17 0.62
C THR A 127 -10.89 -4.25 -0.47
N SER A 128 -11.79 -3.55 -1.15
CA SER A 128 -11.46 -2.50 -2.11
C SER A 128 -12.23 -1.22 -1.77
N THR A 129 -11.53 -0.26 -1.19
CA THR A 129 -12.08 1.07 -0.82
C THR A 129 -11.34 2.20 -1.52
N HIS A 130 -10.52 1.86 -2.51
CA HIS A 130 -9.65 2.78 -3.23
C HIS A 130 -10.08 2.90 -4.70
N HIS A 131 -9.76 4.02 -5.32
CA HIS A 131 -9.90 4.23 -6.75
C HIS A 131 -8.55 4.50 -7.45
N GLN A 132 -7.48 4.62 -6.67
CA GLN A 132 -6.11 4.63 -7.17
C GLN A 132 -5.44 3.29 -6.88
N ALA A 133 -4.49 2.89 -7.72
CA ALA A 133 -3.75 1.64 -7.55
C ALA A 133 -2.27 1.81 -7.89
N GLN A 134 -1.44 0.96 -7.30
CA GLN A 134 -0.03 0.86 -7.59
C GLN A 134 0.21 0.49 -9.06
N TYR A 135 1.18 1.16 -9.70
CA TYR A 135 1.63 0.82 -11.06
C TYR A 135 3.16 0.71 -11.10
N PRO A 136 3.72 -0.46 -10.73
CA PRO A 136 5.18 -0.67 -10.72
C PRO A 136 5.76 -1.02 -12.08
N PHE A 137 4.95 -1.21 -13.13
CA PHE A 137 5.36 -1.76 -14.43
C PHE A 137 6.29 -0.86 -15.26
N ASN A 138 6.57 0.35 -14.79
CA ASN A 138 7.61 1.22 -15.34
C ASN A 138 8.99 1.02 -14.70
N LEU A 139 9.08 0.19 -13.67
CA LEU A 139 10.32 -0.19 -13.00
C LEU A 139 10.98 -1.39 -13.71
N ASN A 140 12.25 -1.66 -13.37
CA ASN A 140 12.87 -2.92 -13.80
C ASN A 140 12.25 -4.10 -13.03
N ASN A 141 12.23 -5.27 -13.64
CA ASN A 141 11.60 -6.46 -13.07
C ASN A 141 12.19 -6.88 -11.70
N ASP A 142 13.46 -6.56 -11.43
CA ASP A 142 14.11 -6.87 -10.16
C ASP A 142 13.79 -5.85 -9.05
N ASP A 143 13.10 -4.76 -9.37
CA ASP A 143 12.82 -3.67 -8.44
C ASP A 143 11.50 -3.84 -7.70
N TYR A 144 10.67 -4.80 -8.12
CA TYR A 144 9.41 -5.10 -7.48
C TYR A 144 9.05 -6.60 -7.59
N LEU A 145 8.26 -7.07 -6.63
CA LEU A 145 7.71 -8.43 -6.62
C LEU A 145 6.23 -8.37 -6.30
N ILE A 146 5.37 -8.71 -7.26
CA ILE A 146 3.93 -8.79 -7.06
C ILE A 146 3.61 -10.06 -6.29
N LEU A 147 2.98 -9.92 -5.13
CA LEU A 147 2.59 -11.02 -4.26
C LEU A 147 1.09 -11.29 -4.32
N GLY A 148 0.31 -10.30 -4.70
CA GLY A 148 -1.13 -10.40 -4.88
C GLY A 148 -1.63 -9.43 -5.93
N TYR A 149 -2.61 -9.86 -6.74
CA TYR A 149 -3.20 -9.06 -7.80
C TYR A 149 -4.64 -9.46 -8.07
N THR A 150 -5.39 -8.55 -8.72
CA THR A 150 -6.73 -8.81 -9.23
C THR A 150 -6.92 -8.27 -10.64
N GLU A 151 -7.99 -8.69 -11.29
CA GLU A 151 -8.49 -8.11 -12.56
C GLU A 151 -9.88 -7.49 -12.35
N ASN A 152 -10.27 -7.28 -11.10
CA ASN A 152 -11.60 -6.82 -10.68
C ASN A 152 -11.75 -5.29 -10.79
N TYR A 153 -11.63 -4.76 -11.99
CA TYR A 153 -11.92 -3.36 -12.29
C TYR A 153 -12.74 -3.21 -13.56
N VAL A 154 -13.46 -2.11 -13.69
CA VAL A 154 -14.28 -1.80 -14.87
C VAL A 154 -13.93 -0.42 -15.42
N GLY A 155 -14.12 -0.26 -16.74
CA GLY A 155 -13.89 1.00 -17.44
C GLY A 155 -12.42 1.26 -17.77
N ASP A 156 -12.15 2.51 -18.12
CA ASP A 156 -10.81 2.96 -18.46
C ASP A 156 -9.99 3.26 -17.20
N ARG A 157 -8.71 2.94 -17.26
CA ARG A 157 -7.69 3.25 -16.23
C ARG A 157 -6.76 4.33 -16.75
N TYR A 158 -6.35 5.26 -15.89
CA TYR A 158 -5.51 6.39 -16.29
C TYR A 158 -4.28 6.50 -15.38
N LEU A 159 -3.10 6.65 -16.01
CA LEU A 159 -1.83 6.96 -15.32
C LEU A 159 -1.65 8.47 -15.12
N GLY A 160 -2.29 9.29 -15.96
CA GLY A 160 -2.24 10.74 -15.94
C GLY A 160 -3.39 11.32 -16.75
N ALA A 161 -3.46 12.63 -16.88
CA ALA A 161 -4.60 13.37 -17.44
C ALA A 161 -5.13 12.82 -18.77
N GLU A 162 -4.23 12.33 -19.64
CA GLU A 162 -4.58 11.82 -20.97
C GLU A 162 -3.89 10.48 -21.27
N ILE A 163 -3.26 9.88 -20.25
CA ILE A 163 -2.48 8.65 -20.40
C ILE A 163 -3.28 7.49 -19.84
N LYS A 164 -3.87 6.69 -20.75
CA LYS A 164 -4.52 5.44 -20.36
C LYS A 164 -3.49 4.43 -19.88
N ALA A 165 -3.78 3.74 -18.77
CA ALA A 165 -3.02 2.58 -18.37
C ALA A 165 -3.29 1.42 -19.35
N PRO A 166 -2.27 0.62 -19.69
CA PRO A 166 -2.50 -0.63 -20.41
C PRO A 166 -3.52 -1.51 -19.68
N GLN A 167 -4.29 -2.29 -20.44
CA GLN A 167 -5.11 -3.35 -19.86
C GLN A 167 -4.20 -4.36 -19.18
N GLY A 168 -4.62 -4.90 -18.05
CA GLY A 168 -3.83 -5.85 -17.29
C GLY A 168 -4.32 -5.99 -15.86
N LEU A 169 -3.47 -6.54 -15.03
CA LEU A 169 -3.78 -6.77 -13.62
C LEU A 169 -3.69 -5.48 -12.78
N GLU A 170 -4.42 -5.45 -11.70
CA GLU A 170 -4.30 -4.50 -10.62
C GLU A 170 -3.40 -5.09 -9.53
N VAL A 171 -2.39 -4.33 -9.11
CA VAL A 171 -1.45 -4.77 -8.08
C VAL A 171 -2.04 -4.50 -6.71
N GLU A 172 -2.36 -5.57 -5.99
CA GLU A 172 -2.88 -5.50 -4.63
C GLU A 172 -1.75 -5.49 -3.60
N ILE A 173 -0.80 -6.40 -3.73
CA ILE A 173 0.34 -6.52 -2.82
C ILE A 173 1.63 -6.53 -3.63
N CYS A 174 2.53 -5.63 -3.27
CA CYS A 174 3.84 -5.52 -3.90
C CYS A 174 4.95 -5.37 -2.87
N PHE A 175 6.03 -6.11 -3.05
CA PHE A 175 7.26 -5.92 -2.29
C PHE A 175 8.28 -5.15 -3.14
N TYR A 176 8.86 -4.10 -2.59
CA TYR A 176 9.90 -3.28 -3.19
C TYR A 176 11.24 -3.51 -2.48
N PRO A 177 12.09 -4.44 -2.96
CA PRO A 177 13.28 -4.88 -2.23
C PRO A 177 14.31 -3.78 -2.00
N LYS A 178 14.52 -2.88 -2.96
CA LYS A 178 15.50 -1.79 -2.85
C LYS A 178 15.22 -0.82 -1.72
N ILE A 179 13.96 -0.68 -1.34
CA ILE A 179 13.54 0.22 -0.26
C ILE A 179 13.01 -0.51 0.97
N LYS A 180 13.13 -1.84 1.01
CA LYS A 180 12.62 -2.73 2.07
C LYS A 180 11.16 -2.42 2.44
N ALA A 181 10.30 -2.31 1.44
CA ALA A 181 8.92 -1.92 1.64
C ALA A 181 7.93 -2.96 1.12
N LEU A 182 6.94 -3.28 1.93
CA LEU A 182 5.79 -4.09 1.54
C LEU A 182 4.56 -3.20 1.49
N ALA A 183 3.95 -3.14 0.32
CA ALA A 183 2.84 -2.26 -0.01
C ALA A 183 1.57 -3.08 -0.22
N ALA A 184 0.55 -2.83 0.58
CA ALA A 184 -0.74 -3.52 0.56
C ALA A 184 -1.86 -2.54 0.23
N GLN A 185 -2.50 -2.69 -0.93
CA GLN A 185 -3.62 -1.86 -1.33
C GLN A 185 -4.87 -2.10 -0.47
N PRO A 186 -5.23 -3.36 -0.11
CA PRO A 186 -6.36 -3.66 0.75
C PRO A 186 -6.14 -3.25 2.21
N HIS A 187 -7.25 -3.03 2.91
CA HIS A 187 -7.33 -2.80 4.35
C HIS A 187 -7.50 -4.12 5.12
N PHE A 188 -6.41 -4.75 5.50
CA PHE A 188 -6.44 -6.01 6.27
C PHE A 188 -6.89 -5.84 7.72
N GLU A 189 -6.82 -4.62 8.25
CA GLU A 189 -7.32 -4.24 9.56
C GLU A 189 -8.84 -4.07 9.58
N ALA A 190 -9.47 -3.84 8.44
CA ALA A 190 -10.93 -3.76 8.34
C ALA A 190 -11.55 -5.13 8.62
N PHE A 191 -12.42 -5.19 9.59
CA PHE A 191 -13.05 -6.39 10.11
C PHE A 191 -14.00 -7.04 9.09
N PHE A 192 -13.46 -7.85 8.19
CA PHE A 192 -14.26 -8.82 7.45
C PHE A 192 -13.57 -10.19 7.56
N PRO A 193 -14.16 -11.14 8.26
CA PRO A 193 -13.63 -12.49 8.35
C PRO A 193 -13.86 -13.24 7.05
N SER A 194 -13.20 -12.83 5.97
CA SER A 194 -13.09 -13.68 4.79
C SER A 194 -12.09 -14.77 5.09
N ARG A 195 -12.58 -15.96 5.40
CA ARG A 195 -11.74 -17.14 5.53
C ARG A 195 -11.46 -17.69 4.14
N THR A 196 -10.21 -18.05 3.89
CA THR A 196 -9.85 -18.91 2.75
C THR A 196 -10.45 -20.30 2.94
N GLU A 197 -10.52 -21.11 1.90
CA GLU A 197 -10.95 -22.52 2.01
C GLU A 197 -10.13 -23.31 3.04
N GLY A 198 -8.89 -22.91 3.32
CA GLY A 198 -8.02 -23.48 4.35
C GLY A 198 -8.23 -22.94 5.77
N GLY A 199 -9.24 -22.08 6.01
CA GLY A 199 -9.56 -21.53 7.33
C GLY A 199 -8.63 -20.39 7.78
N LYS A 200 -7.65 -19.96 6.96
CA LYS A 200 -6.81 -18.79 7.21
C LYS A 200 -7.58 -17.52 6.85
N THR A 201 -7.35 -16.47 7.60
CA THR A 201 -7.87 -15.14 7.29
C THR A 201 -6.93 -14.39 6.36
N SER A 202 -7.44 -13.38 5.66
CA SER A 202 -6.59 -12.45 4.90
C SER A 202 -5.53 -11.80 5.77
N LEU A 203 -5.85 -11.55 7.05
CA LEU A 203 -4.92 -11.03 8.05
C LEU A 203 -3.78 -12.02 8.37
N ASP A 204 -4.05 -13.31 8.46
CA ASP A 204 -3.01 -14.31 8.71
C ASP A 204 -2.07 -14.40 7.50
N TRP A 205 -2.60 -14.29 6.30
CA TRP A 205 -1.81 -14.30 5.08
C TRP A 205 -0.85 -13.10 5.03
N ILE A 206 -1.36 -11.85 5.20
CA ILE A 206 -0.51 -10.66 5.17
C ILE A 206 0.49 -10.63 6.33
N THR A 207 0.11 -11.17 7.50
CA THR A 207 1.04 -11.34 8.63
C THR A 207 2.24 -12.20 8.22
N ALA A 208 2.00 -13.30 7.51
CA ALA A 208 3.09 -14.15 6.99
C ALA A 208 3.97 -13.41 5.97
N GLN A 209 3.38 -12.57 5.10
CA GLN A 209 4.17 -11.79 4.15
C GLN A 209 5.02 -10.71 4.85
N VAL A 210 4.46 -9.97 5.82
CA VAL A 210 5.22 -9.01 6.63
C VAL A 210 6.40 -9.69 7.31
N LYS A 211 6.18 -10.84 7.94
CA LYS A 211 7.24 -11.61 8.59
C LYS A 211 8.34 -11.97 7.60
N LYS A 212 7.98 -12.60 6.47
CA LYS A 212 8.91 -13.09 5.46
C LYS A 212 9.74 -11.98 4.82
N TYR A 213 9.10 -10.89 4.40
CA TYR A 213 9.73 -9.88 3.56
C TYR A 213 10.29 -8.68 4.31
N LEU A 214 9.85 -8.43 5.55
CA LEU A 214 10.26 -7.25 6.30
C LEU A 214 11.02 -7.58 7.60
N LEU A 215 10.80 -8.76 8.20
CA LEU A 215 11.38 -9.08 9.50
C LEU A 215 12.45 -10.18 9.44
N GLU A 216 12.39 -11.08 8.46
CA GLU A 216 13.33 -12.20 8.30
C GLU A 216 14.29 -12.02 7.10
N SER A 217 14.19 -10.90 6.37
CA SER A 217 15.00 -10.58 5.18
C SER A 217 16.28 -9.79 5.51
#